data_09cbfd3cc34d4189fdf9c3bf9de1182c
#
_entry.id   09cbfd3cc34d4189fdf9c3bf9de1182c
#
_cell.length_a   1.000
_cell.length_b   1.000
_cell.length_c   1.000
_cell.angle_alpha   90.00
_cell.angle_beta   90.00
_cell.angle_gamma   90.00
#
_symmetry.space_group_name_H-M   'P 1'
#
loop_
_entity.id
_entity.type
_entity.pdbx_description
1 polymer ?
#
loop_
_entity_poly.entity_id
_entity_poly.type
_entity_poly.pdbx_seq_one_letter_code
_entity_poly.pdbx_strand_id
1 'polypeptide(L)'
;MKYLLGAIMALSIVGCEPHEDNTKSYPELESLVGTLWFSYDETNKIFYDITYGEDDRGEMKGYADQERTELIVDRPFSYTFTPATDEIKAIVRVDFEDGQHYGGALMPKGYIQVNYIAVYFIQLYEVYENGEVIKDAEGNFTSVIQMWRE
;
A
#
# COMPACT_ATOMS: atom_id res chain seq x y z
N MET A 1 -3.41 40.50 28.91
CA MET A 1 -3.97 40.60 27.55
C MET A 1 -2.97 40.17 26.49
N LYS A 2 -1.85 40.85 26.40
CA LYS A 2 -0.84 40.49 25.39
C LYS A 2 -0.29 39.09 25.54
N TYR A 3 -0.16 38.64 26.73
CA TYR A 3 0.35 37.31 27.02
C TYR A 3 -0.63 36.19 26.67
N LEU A 4 -1.91 36.49 26.83
CA LEU A 4 -2.93 35.53 26.45
C LEU A 4 -2.97 35.32 24.93
N LEU A 5 -2.78 36.44 24.19
CA LEU A 5 -2.74 36.35 22.76
C LEU A 5 -1.54 35.56 22.24
N GLY A 6 -0.38 35.75 22.89
CA GLY A 6 0.79 34.99 22.56
C GLY A 6 0.64 33.50 22.84
N ALA A 7 -0.02 33.18 23.93
CA ALA A 7 -0.29 31.80 24.27
C ALA A 7 -1.22 31.13 23.23
N ILE A 8 -2.21 31.85 22.76
CA ILE A 8 -3.11 31.34 21.72
C ILE A 8 -2.35 31.09 20.42
N MET A 9 -1.47 31.98 20.06
CA MET A 9 -0.64 31.81 18.86
C MET A 9 0.32 30.61 19.00
N ALA A 10 0.88 30.42 20.19
CA ALA A 10 1.72 29.26 20.45
C ALA A 10 0.92 27.96 20.31
N LEU A 11 -0.30 27.93 20.79
CA LEU A 11 -1.16 26.77 20.62
C LEU A 11 -1.49 26.49 19.14
N SER A 12 -1.66 27.53 18.36
CA SER A 12 -1.89 27.36 16.91
C SER A 12 -0.67 26.75 16.22
N ILE A 13 0.51 27.14 16.61
CA ILE A 13 1.76 26.59 16.08
C ILE A 13 1.89 25.12 16.49
N VAL A 14 1.63 24.83 17.75
CA VAL A 14 1.65 23.44 18.25
C VAL A 14 0.64 22.57 17.51
N GLY A 15 -0.53 23.12 17.17
CA GLY A 15 -1.52 22.39 16.40
C GLY A 15 -1.08 22.03 15.00
N CYS A 16 -0.10 22.72 14.42
CA CYS A 16 0.45 22.40 13.11
C CYS A 16 1.60 21.40 13.18
N GLU A 17 2.28 21.28 14.31
CA GLU A 17 3.43 20.40 14.50
C GLU A 17 3.14 18.90 14.38
N PRO A 18 1.96 18.37 14.74
CA PRO A 18 1.68 16.96 14.57
C PRO A 18 1.91 16.42 13.16
N HIS A 19 1.83 17.25 12.15
CA HIS A 19 2.12 16.87 10.78
C HIS A 19 3.59 16.56 10.56
N GLU A 20 4.48 17.22 11.25
CA GLU A 20 5.90 16.97 11.17
C GLU A 20 6.30 15.66 11.83
N ASP A 21 5.67 15.35 12.95
CA ASP A 21 5.94 14.12 13.67
C ASP A 21 5.59 12.89 12.86
N ASN A 22 4.52 12.95 12.08
CA ASN A 22 4.13 11.86 11.20
C ASN A 22 5.19 11.56 10.14
N THR A 23 5.90 12.56 9.65
CA THR A 23 6.93 12.35 8.64
C THR A 23 8.22 11.74 9.19
N LYS A 24 8.47 11.86 10.48
CA LYS A 24 9.66 11.32 11.14
C LYS A 24 9.55 9.85 11.52
N SER A 25 8.32 9.36 11.63
CA SER A 25 8.05 8.10 12.32
C SER A 25 8.18 6.87 11.45
N TYR A 26 8.30 7.03 10.15
CA TYR A 26 8.15 5.93 9.20
C TYR A 26 9.43 5.71 8.40
N PRO A 27 10.21 4.67 8.73
CA PRO A 27 11.42 4.36 7.98
C PRO A 27 11.11 3.88 6.56
N GLU A 28 12.06 4.04 5.67
CA GLU A 28 11.99 3.43 4.35
C GLU A 28 12.04 1.91 4.49
N LEU A 29 11.28 1.22 3.64
CA LEU A 29 11.31 -0.23 3.59
C LEU A 29 12.43 -0.70 2.67
N GLU A 30 13.31 -1.53 3.21
CA GLU A 30 14.37 -2.17 2.44
C GLU A 30 13.95 -3.54 1.90
N SER A 31 12.89 -4.10 2.44
CA SER A 31 12.38 -5.41 2.08
C SER A 31 10.89 -5.49 2.42
N LEU A 32 10.18 -6.35 1.71
CA LEU A 32 8.79 -6.70 2.03
C LEU A 32 8.68 -8.00 2.85
N VAL A 33 9.78 -8.72 3.03
CA VAL A 33 9.78 -10.02 3.73
C VAL A 33 9.18 -9.89 5.13
N GLY A 34 8.24 -10.76 5.46
CA GLY A 34 7.58 -10.79 6.76
C GLY A 34 6.51 -9.72 6.96
N THR A 35 6.12 -9.01 5.91
CA THR A 35 5.10 -7.95 6.02
C THR A 35 3.72 -8.46 5.65
N LEU A 36 2.71 -7.89 6.32
CA LEU A 36 1.29 -8.14 6.05
C LEU A 36 0.65 -6.85 5.56
N TRP A 37 -0.11 -6.96 4.49
CA TRP A 37 -0.81 -5.86 3.86
C TRP A 37 -2.29 -6.18 3.72
N PHE A 38 -3.09 -5.14 3.66
CA PHE A 38 -4.55 -5.24 3.55
C PHE A 38 -5.03 -4.63 2.25
N SER A 39 -6.07 -5.23 1.69
CA SER A 39 -6.78 -4.68 0.55
C SER A 39 -8.26 -5.02 0.67
N TYR A 40 -9.10 -4.26 0.00
CA TYR A 40 -10.54 -4.51 -0.02
C TYR A 40 -11.08 -4.33 -1.44
N ASP A 41 -11.75 -5.36 -1.93
CA ASP A 41 -12.48 -5.29 -3.20
C ASP A 41 -13.93 -4.90 -2.90
N GLU A 42 -14.25 -3.64 -3.13
CA GLU A 42 -15.57 -3.08 -2.86
C GLU A 42 -16.64 -3.68 -3.74
N THR A 43 -16.31 -4.04 -4.97
CA THR A 43 -17.25 -4.61 -5.93
C THR A 43 -17.71 -6.00 -5.52
N ASN A 44 -16.76 -6.86 -5.15
CA ASN A 44 -17.03 -8.26 -4.79
C ASN A 44 -17.13 -8.46 -3.26
N LYS A 45 -16.93 -7.42 -2.48
CA LYS A 45 -16.99 -7.46 -1.01
C LYS A 45 -16.00 -8.46 -0.41
N ILE A 46 -14.76 -8.45 -0.90
CA ILE A 46 -13.71 -9.37 -0.46
C ILE A 46 -12.66 -8.61 0.34
N PHE A 47 -12.33 -9.13 1.52
CA PHE A 47 -11.25 -8.61 2.36
C PHE A 47 -9.99 -9.42 2.11
N TYR A 48 -8.92 -8.78 1.73
CA TYR A 48 -7.66 -9.45 1.40
C TYR A 48 -6.60 -9.21 2.46
N ASP A 49 -5.92 -10.29 2.80
CA ASP A 49 -4.65 -10.27 3.51
C ASP A 49 -3.56 -10.68 2.53
N ILE A 50 -2.54 -9.85 2.38
CA ILE A 50 -1.46 -10.07 1.44
C ILE A 50 -0.16 -10.16 2.23
N THR A 51 0.50 -11.30 2.16
CA THR A 51 1.76 -11.53 2.88
C THR A 51 2.91 -11.71 1.90
N TYR A 52 4.02 -11.09 2.22
CA TYR A 52 5.27 -11.23 1.48
C TYR A 52 6.23 -12.05 2.35
N GLY A 53 6.57 -13.21 1.89
CA GLY A 53 7.41 -14.14 2.62
C GLY A 53 8.83 -14.21 2.08
N GLU A 54 9.59 -15.17 2.57
CA GLU A 54 10.93 -15.45 2.10
C GLU A 54 10.92 -16.11 0.72
N ASP A 55 12.11 -16.22 0.10
CA ASP A 55 12.30 -16.85 -1.21
C ASP A 55 11.47 -16.20 -2.32
N ASP A 56 11.23 -14.88 -2.21
CA ASP A 56 10.46 -14.10 -3.17
C ASP A 56 9.04 -14.66 -3.40
N ARG A 57 8.45 -15.25 -2.39
CA ARG A 57 7.11 -15.86 -2.43
C ARG A 57 6.16 -15.14 -1.49
N GLY A 58 4.92 -15.05 -1.90
CA GLY A 58 3.85 -14.47 -1.09
C GLY A 58 2.51 -15.10 -1.36
N GLU A 59 1.52 -14.69 -0.59
CA GLU A 59 0.14 -15.16 -0.72
C GLU A 59 -0.84 -14.01 -0.61
N MET A 60 -1.87 -14.05 -1.43
CA MET A 60 -3.02 -13.14 -1.35
C MET A 60 -4.23 -13.98 -0.98
N LYS A 61 -4.72 -13.83 0.24
CA LYS A 61 -5.90 -14.54 0.74
C LYS A 61 -7.07 -13.58 0.84
N GLY A 62 -8.20 -13.97 0.24
CA GLY A 62 -9.42 -13.20 0.26
C GLY A 62 -10.50 -13.88 1.09
N TYR A 63 -11.19 -13.08 1.88
CA TYR A 63 -12.22 -13.55 2.81
C TYR A 63 -13.54 -12.84 2.54
N ALA A 64 -14.64 -13.58 2.71
CA ALA A 64 -15.98 -13.02 2.55
C ALA A 64 -16.36 -12.08 3.69
N ASP A 65 -15.67 -12.17 4.84
CA ASP A 65 -15.97 -11.43 6.05
C ASP A 65 -14.73 -10.75 6.63
N GLN A 66 -14.97 -9.66 7.33
CA GLN A 66 -13.91 -8.87 7.95
C GLN A 66 -13.14 -9.64 9.03
N GLU A 67 -13.79 -10.59 9.67
CA GLU A 67 -13.22 -11.42 10.74
C GLU A 67 -12.30 -12.53 10.21
N ARG A 68 -12.19 -12.71 8.89
CA ARG A 68 -11.37 -13.73 8.22
C ARG A 68 -11.78 -15.14 8.57
N THR A 69 -13.10 -15.40 8.68
CA THR A 69 -13.61 -16.73 9.00
C THR A 69 -13.91 -17.57 7.77
N GLU A 70 -14.20 -16.93 6.63
CA GLU A 70 -14.55 -17.62 5.39
C GLU A 70 -13.57 -17.29 4.27
N LEU A 71 -12.61 -18.18 4.05
CA LEU A 71 -11.62 -18.05 2.97
C LEU A 71 -12.27 -18.41 1.63
N ILE A 72 -12.24 -17.48 0.68
CA ILE A 72 -12.82 -17.66 -0.66
C ILE A 72 -11.81 -17.47 -1.79
N VAL A 73 -10.67 -16.86 -1.53
CA VAL A 73 -9.59 -16.66 -2.50
C VAL A 73 -8.28 -17.04 -1.87
N ASP A 74 -7.48 -17.83 -2.59
CA ASP A 74 -6.13 -18.16 -2.18
C ASP A 74 -5.25 -18.12 -3.43
N ARG A 75 -4.42 -17.08 -3.54
CA ARG A 75 -3.61 -16.81 -4.72
C ARG A 75 -2.16 -16.65 -4.32
N PRO A 76 -1.37 -17.74 -4.44
CA PRO A 76 0.07 -17.61 -4.26
C PRO A 76 0.71 -16.84 -5.41
N PHE A 77 1.81 -16.16 -5.12
CA PHE A 77 2.54 -15.38 -6.10
C PHE A 77 4.05 -15.41 -5.81
N SER A 78 4.81 -15.06 -6.82
CA SER A 78 6.19 -14.64 -6.67
C SER A 78 6.27 -13.12 -6.79
N TYR A 79 7.28 -12.51 -6.19
CA TYR A 79 7.43 -11.06 -6.25
C TYR A 79 8.89 -10.63 -6.31
N THR A 80 9.09 -9.41 -6.78
CA THR A 80 10.36 -8.70 -6.66
C THR A 80 10.11 -7.35 -6.04
N PHE A 81 11.04 -6.90 -5.23
CA PHE A 81 11.01 -5.61 -4.59
C PHE A 81 12.35 -4.92 -4.79
N THR A 82 12.29 -3.72 -5.36
CA THR A 82 13.47 -2.87 -5.53
C THR A 82 13.32 -1.68 -4.60
N PRO A 83 14.17 -1.54 -3.58
CA PRO A 83 14.08 -0.42 -2.66
C PRO A 83 14.18 0.94 -3.34
N ALA A 84 13.60 1.95 -2.71
CA ALA A 84 13.65 3.31 -3.23
C ALA A 84 15.08 3.86 -3.22
N THR A 85 15.35 4.69 -4.21
CA THR A 85 16.54 5.54 -4.25
C THR A 85 16.12 7.00 -4.05
N ASP A 86 17.07 7.93 -4.05
CA ASP A 86 16.77 9.36 -3.93
C ASP A 86 15.88 9.86 -5.08
N GLU A 87 15.93 9.21 -6.22
CA GLU A 87 15.25 9.64 -7.44
C GLU A 87 14.04 8.77 -7.81
N ILE A 88 14.02 7.51 -7.38
CA ILE A 88 13.04 6.53 -7.82
C ILE A 88 12.35 5.91 -6.62
N LYS A 89 11.01 5.82 -6.67
CA LYS A 89 10.22 5.10 -5.68
C LYS A 89 10.57 3.62 -5.67
N ALA A 90 10.34 2.96 -4.53
CA ALA A 90 10.44 1.52 -4.47
C ALA A 90 9.44 0.86 -5.44
N ILE A 91 9.92 -0.13 -6.17
CA ILE A 91 9.15 -0.80 -7.21
C ILE A 91 8.79 -2.21 -6.74
N VAL A 92 7.55 -2.59 -6.96
CA VAL A 92 7.01 -3.90 -6.61
C VAL A 92 6.50 -4.58 -7.87
N ARG A 93 6.88 -5.83 -8.07
CA ARG A 93 6.33 -6.70 -9.10
C ARG A 93 5.73 -7.94 -8.43
N VAL A 94 4.52 -8.30 -8.81
CA VAL A 94 3.83 -9.49 -8.33
C VAL A 94 3.39 -10.32 -9.52
N ASP A 95 3.77 -11.58 -9.52
CA ASP A 95 3.41 -12.54 -10.56
C ASP A 95 2.62 -13.68 -9.92
N PHE A 96 1.31 -13.68 -10.13
CA PHE A 96 0.44 -14.72 -9.61
C PHE A 96 0.62 -16.04 -10.38
N GLU A 97 0.49 -17.15 -9.68
CA GLU A 97 0.59 -18.47 -10.30
C GLU A 97 -0.52 -18.73 -11.32
N ASP A 98 -1.65 -18.03 -11.23
CA ASP A 98 -2.73 -18.12 -12.20
C ASP A 98 -2.44 -17.41 -13.55
N GLY A 99 -1.31 -16.75 -13.67
CA GLY A 99 -0.87 -16.10 -14.90
C GLY A 99 -1.08 -14.61 -14.99
N GLN A 100 -1.69 -13.98 -13.98
CA GLN A 100 -1.79 -12.52 -13.92
C GLN A 100 -0.52 -11.90 -13.34
N HIS A 101 -0.14 -10.76 -13.91
CA HIS A 101 1.04 -10.00 -13.51
C HIS A 101 0.63 -8.60 -13.07
N TYR A 102 1.25 -8.11 -12.02
CA TYR A 102 1.03 -6.75 -11.51
C TYR A 102 2.37 -6.07 -11.26
N GLY A 103 2.40 -4.79 -11.53
CA GLY A 103 3.57 -3.97 -11.27
C GLY A 103 3.17 -2.58 -10.79
N GLY A 104 3.96 -2.01 -9.91
CA GLY A 104 3.70 -0.69 -9.39
C GLY A 104 4.73 -0.24 -8.38
N ALA A 105 4.32 0.61 -7.47
CA ALA A 105 5.24 1.27 -6.56
C ALA A 105 4.71 1.36 -5.14
N LEU A 106 5.65 1.38 -4.21
CA LEU A 106 5.39 1.82 -2.84
C LEU A 106 5.31 3.34 -2.85
N MET A 107 4.19 3.87 -2.41
CA MET A 107 3.98 5.31 -2.32
C MET A 107 4.80 5.90 -1.18
N PRO A 108 5.06 7.20 -1.20
CA PRO A 108 5.82 7.85 -0.13
C PRO A 108 5.23 7.55 1.23
N LYS A 109 6.11 7.34 2.20
CA LYS A 109 5.73 7.09 3.58
C LYS A 109 4.88 8.24 4.14
N GLY A 110 4.06 7.93 5.12
CA GLY A 110 3.18 8.92 5.72
C GLY A 110 1.96 9.26 4.89
N TYR A 111 1.61 8.44 3.90
CA TYR A 111 0.42 8.62 3.10
C TYR A 111 -0.82 8.58 3.99
N ILE A 112 -1.62 9.63 3.94
CA ILE A 112 -2.82 9.78 4.77
C ILE A 112 -4.05 9.67 3.89
N GLN A 113 -4.95 8.76 4.25
CA GLN A 113 -6.26 8.69 3.66
C GLN A 113 -7.31 9.23 4.62
N VAL A 114 -8.50 9.52 4.10
CA VAL A 114 -9.61 10.02 4.91
C VAL A 114 -9.95 8.98 5.98
N ASN A 115 -9.98 9.40 7.22
CA ASN A 115 -10.35 8.64 8.41
C ASN A 115 -9.32 7.64 8.94
N TYR A 116 -8.16 7.46 8.30
CA TYR A 116 -7.09 6.68 8.89
C TYR A 116 -5.73 7.07 8.30
N ILE A 117 -4.70 6.69 8.98
CA ILE A 117 -3.32 6.90 8.55
C ILE A 117 -2.79 5.56 8.08
N ALA A 118 -2.46 5.48 6.81
CA ALA A 118 -1.72 4.38 6.25
C ALA A 118 -0.25 4.78 6.21
N VAL A 119 0.57 4.06 6.96
CA VAL A 119 2.01 4.32 7.00
C VAL A 119 2.65 4.00 5.66
N TYR A 120 2.22 2.90 5.08
CA TYR A 120 2.71 2.45 3.78
C TYR A 120 1.53 2.10 2.87
N PHE A 121 1.70 2.41 1.60
CA PHE A 121 0.68 2.17 0.58
C PHE A 121 1.37 1.69 -0.70
N ILE A 122 0.90 0.57 -1.23
CA ILE A 122 1.35 0.03 -2.51
C ILE A 122 0.20 0.09 -3.49
N GLN A 123 0.46 0.56 -4.69
CA GLN A 123 -0.48 0.54 -5.80
C GLN A 123 0.11 -0.23 -6.96
N LEU A 124 -0.60 -1.27 -7.38
CA LEU A 124 -0.19 -2.15 -8.45
C LEU A 124 -1.20 -2.10 -9.59
N TYR A 125 -0.71 -2.09 -10.81
CA TYR A 125 -1.51 -2.16 -12.04
C TYR A 125 -1.28 -3.50 -12.71
N GLU A 126 -2.32 -4.06 -13.33
CA GLU A 126 -2.15 -5.25 -14.16
C GLU A 126 -1.24 -4.93 -15.33
N VAL A 127 -0.26 -5.81 -15.56
CA VAL A 127 0.75 -5.64 -16.60
C VAL A 127 0.88 -6.91 -17.42
N TYR A 128 1.41 -6.77 -18.64
CA TYR A 128 1.88 -7.92 -19.41
C TYR A 128 3.13 -8.51 -18.76
N GLU A 129 3.51 -9.70 -19.19
CA GLU A 129 4.73 -10.35 -18.69
C GLU A 129 5.98 -9.47 -18.85
N ASN A 130 6.02 -8.65 -19.91
CA ASN A 130 7.11 -7.70 -20.16
C ASN A 130 7.08 -6.45 -19.27
N GLY A 131 6.04 -6.28 -18.45
CA GLY A 131 5.90 -5.14 -17.53
C GLY A 131 5.11 -3.96 -18.06
N GLU A 132 4.65 -3.99 -19.31
CA GLU A 132 3.80 -2.92 -19.84
C GLU A 132 2.41 -2.98 -19.22
N VAL A 133 1.87 -1.82 -18.85
CA VAL A 133 0.54 -1.71 -18.25
C VAL A 133 -0.55 -2.09 -19.26
N ILE A 134 -1.46 -2.96 -18.84
CA ILE A 134 -2.60 -3.37 -19.66
C ILE A 134 -3.72 -2.33 -19.50
N LYS A 135 -4.21 -1.84 -20.63
CA LYS A 135 -5.35 -0.92 -20.70
C LYS A 135 -6.40 -1.46 -21.63
N ASP A 136 -7.66 -1.12 -21.37
CA ASP A 136 -8.76 -1.44 -22.26
C ASP A 136 -8.78 -0.52 -23.49
N ALA A 137 -9.76 -0.71 -24.37
CA ALA A 137 -9.89 0.06 -25.61
C ALA A 137 -10.09 1.57 -25.36
N GLU A 138 -10.62 1.94 -24.20
CA GLU A 138 -10.86 3.32 -23.78
C GLU A 138 -9.67 3.93 -23.06
N GLY A 139 -8.58 3.17 -22.85
CA GLY A 139 -7.39 3.62 -22.17
C GLY A 139 -7.44 3.53 -20.64
N ASN A 140 -8.41 2.83 -20.07
CA ASN A 140 -8.52 2.62 -18.63
C ASN A 140 -7.70 1.41 -18.20
N PHE A 141 -7.23 1.42 -16.96
CA PHE A 141 -6.56 0.26 -16.36
C PHE A 141 -7.55 -0.89 -16.22
N THR A 142 -7.13 -2.09 -16.59
CA THR A 142 -7.98 -3.29 -16.53
C THR A 142 -8.16 -3.81 -15.11
N SER A 143 -7.14 -3.67 -14.29
CA SER A 143 -7.20 -4.05 -12.89
C SER A 143 -6.16 -3.28 -12.08
N VAL A 144 -6.53 -2.90 -10.87
CA VAL A 144 -5.65 -2.19 -9.93
C VAL A 144 -5.79 -2.84 -8.56
N ILE A 145 -4.67 -3.11 -7.92
CA ILE A 145 -4.66 -3.56 -6.53
C ILE A 145 -4.06 -2.44 -5.68
N GLN A 146 -4.80 -2.02 -4.69
CA GLN A 146 -4.35 -1.06 -3.69
C GLN A 146 -4.24 -1.78 -2.35
N MET A 147 -3.09 -1.71 -1.72
CA MET A 147 -2.87 -2.34 -0.43
C MET A 147 -2.16 -1.40 0.52
N TRP A 148 -2.42 -1.56 1.80
CA TRP A 148 -1.86 -0.71 2.84
C TRP A 148 -1.49 -1.51 4.07
N ARG A 149 -0.60 -0.94 4.86
CA ARG A 149 -0.27 -1.42 6.21
C ARG A 149 -0.01 -0.24 7.14
N GLU A 150 -0.25 -0.47 8.38
CA GLU A 150 0.07 0.47 9.44
C GLU A 150 1.50 0.38 9.92
#